data_ae1a4946d5731162958b4139d17242ae
#
_entry.id   ae1a4946d5731162958b4139d17242ae
#
_cell.length_a   1.000
_cell.length_b   1.000
_cell.length_c   1.000
_cell.angle_alpha   90.00
_cell.angle_beta   90.00
_cell.angle_gamma   90.00
#
_symmetry.space_group_name_H-M   'P 1'
#
loop_
_entity.id
_entity.type
_entity.pdbx_description
1 polymer ?
#
loop_
_entity_poly.entity_id
_entity_poly.type
_entity_poly.pdbx_seq_one_letter_code
_entity_poly.pdbx_strand_id
1 'polypeptide(L)' 'MTKTLDCPMEGCTAHIEAESEEEVMEQAAAHAESAHPDVELDEETVESIRSQIRDA' A
#
# COMPACT_ATOMS: atom_id res chain seq x y z
N MET A 1 9.78 -12.72 -7.81
CA MET A 1 9.88 -11.33 -8.21
C MET A 1 9.32 -10.44 -7.13
N THR A 2 9.94 -9.30 -6.92
CA THR A 2 9.54 -8.40 -5.85
C THR A 2 8.54 -7.36 -6.34
N LYS A 3 7.52 -7.12 -5.54
CA LYS A 3 6.56 -6.06 -5.79
C LYS A 3 6.85 -4.92 -4.83
N THR A 4 6.68 -3.70 -5.27
CA THR A 4 6.91 -2.53 -4.43
C THR A 4 5.73 -1.59 -4.49
N LEU A 5 5.56 -0.84 -3.41
CA LEU A 5 4.51 0.16 -3.31
C LEU A 5 5.00 1.33 -2.48
N ASP A 6 4.90 2.52 -3.04
CA ASP A 6 5.16 3.74 -2.28
C ASP A 6 3.82 4.26 -1.76
N CYS A 7 3.79 4.66 -0.50
CA CYS A 7 2.56 5.18 0.09
C CYS A 7 2.07 6.39 -0.71
N PRO A 8 0.83 6.38 -1.20
CA PRO A 8 0.31 7.48 -2.02
C PRO A 8 -0.10 8.73 -1.23
N MET A 9 -0.04 8.66 0.08
CA MET A 9 -0.43 9.79 0.92
C MET A 9 0.61 10.90 0.90
N GLU A 10 0.16 12.14 0.84
CA GLU A 10 1.05 13.29 0.91
C GLU A 10 1.81 13.31 2.24
N GLY A 11 3.10 13.54 2.15
CA GLY A 11 3.95 13.58 3.32
C GLY A 11 4.38 12.23 3.85
N CYS A 12 3.89 11.16 3.26
CA CYS A 12 4.26 9.81 3.66
C CYS A 12 5.38 9.30 2.74
N THR A 13 6.46 8.83 3.33
CA THR A 13 7.61 8.30 2.59
C THR A 13 7.76 6.80 2.77
N ALA A 14 6.73 6.14 3.29
CA ALA A 14 6.78 4.71 3.52
C ALA A 14 6.92 3.94 2.21
N HIS A 15 7.78 2.94 2.23
CA HIS A 15 8.02 2.09 1.08
C HIS A 15 7.79 0.64 1.50
N ILE A 16 6.99 -0.07 0.72
CA ILE A 16 6.64 -1.45 1.02
C ILE A 16 7.20 -2.35 -0.06
N GLU A 17 7.82 -3.45 0.35
CA GLU A 17 8.31 -4.46 -0.57
C GLU A 17 7.86 -5.82 -0.11
N ALA A 18 7.43 -6.64 -1.04
CA ALA A 18 7.01 -8.01 -0.75
C ALA A 18 7.14 -8.85 -2.03
N GLU A 19 7.04 -10.15 -1.88
CA GLU A 19 7.17 -11.07 -3.02
C GLU A 19 5.93 -11.12 -3.90
N SER A 20 4.78 -10.78 -3.35
CA SER A 20 3.53 -10.81 -4.10
C SER A 20 2.70 -9.57 -3.82
N GLU A 21 1.79 -9.29 -4.75
CA GLU A 21 0.85 -8.19 -4.62
C GLU A 21 -0.01 -8.34 -3.37
N GLU A 22 -0.42 -9.55 -3.07
CA GLU A 22 -1.23 -9.84 -1.89
C GLU A 22 -0.51 -9.44 -0.62
N GLU A 23 0.76 -9.79 -0.52
CA GLU A 23 1.57 -9.42 0.64
C GLU A 23 1.78 -7.91 0.74
N VAL A 24 1.98 -7.27 -0.41
CA VAL A 24 2.09 -5.81 -0.45
C VAL A 24 0.81 -5.17 0.07
N MET A 25 -0.33 -5.67 -0.35
CA MET A 25 -1.62 -5.16 0.11
C MET A 25 -1.82 -5.35 1.60
N GLU A 26 -1.40 -6.48 2.14
CA GLU A 26 -1.48 -6.73 3.58
C GLU A 26 -0.64 -5.73 4.37
N GLN A 27 0.57 -5.52 3.91
CA GLN A 27 1.46 -4.56 4.57
C GLN A 27 0.94 -3.13 4.42
N ALA A 28 0.38 -2.81 3.27
CA ALA A 28 -0.21 -1.50 3.04
C ALA A 28 -1.40 -1.25 3.97
N ALA A 29 -2.23 -2.26 4.15
CA ALA A 29 -3.37 -2.16 5.07
C ALA A 29 -2.91 -1.94 6.51
N ALA A 30 -1.90 -2.71 6.93
CA ALA A 30 -1.35 -2.56 8.27
C ALA A 30 -0.73 -1.18 8.46
N HIS A 31 -0.02 -0.69 7.44
CA HIS A 31 0.56 0.65 7.48
C HIS A 31 -0.53 1.71 7.60
N ALA A 32 -1.59 1.58 6.81
CA ALA A 32 -2.68 2.54 6.84
C ALA A 32 -3.36 2.58 8.21
N GLU A 33 -3.57 1.43 8.83
CA GLU A 33 -4.16 1.37 10.16
C GLU A 33 -3.30 2.04 11.21
N SER A 34 -2.00 1.90 11.07
CA SER A 34 -1.04 2.42 12.05
C SER A 34 -0.71 3.89 11.82
N ALA A 35 -0.44 4.26 10.58
CA ALA A 35 0.03 5.60 10.23
C ALA A 35 -1.09 6.54 9.79
N HIS A 36 -2.14 5.98 9.20
CA HIS A 36 -3.26 6.76 8.68
C HIS A 36 -4.59 6.18 9.15
N PRO A 37 -4.87 6.24 10.46
CA PRO A 37 -6.07 5.60 11.01
C PRO A 37 -7.39 6.20 10.53
N ASP A 38 -7.33 7.40 9.97
CA ASP A 38 -8.52 8.07 9.44
C ASP A 38 -8.86 7.64 8.01
N VAL A 39 -7.96 6.90 7.36
CA VAL A 39 -8.17 6.45 5.99
C VAL A 39 -9.03 5.19 6.00
N GLU A 40 -10.11 5.21 5.23
CA GLU A 40 -10.95 4.03 5.07
C GLU A 40 -10.44 3.22 3.87
N LEU A 41 -10.29 1.93 4.09
CA LEU A 41 -9.86 1.02 3.03
C LEU A 41 -11.08 0.45 2.31
N ASP A 42 -11.77 1.30 1.58
CA ASP A 42 -12.90 0.88 0.76
C ASP A 42 -12.39 0.36 -0.60
N GLU A 43 -13.31 -0.08 -1.44
CA GLU A 43 -12.95 -0.65 -2.74
C GLU A 43 -12.16 0.33 -3.61
N GLU A 44 -12.58 1.59 -3.62
CA GLU A 44 -11.88 2.60 -4.41
C GLU A 44 -10.45 2.82 -3.93
N THR A 45 -10.28 2.90 -2.62
CA THR A 45 -8.97 3.11 -2.03
C THR A 45 -8.08 1.90 -2.29
N VAL A 46 -8.62 0.70 -2.12
CA VAL A 46 -7.88 -0.53 -2.38
C VAL A 46 -7.44 -0.61 -3.84
N GLU A 47 -8.32 -0.28 -4.76
CA GLU A 47 -7.97 -0.29 -6.18
C GLU A 47 -6.91 0.75 -6.51
N SER A 48 -6.98 1.92 -5.91
CA SER A 48 -5.98 2.96 -6.08
C SER A 48 -4.61 2.46 -5.62
N ILE A 49 -4.57 1.86 -4.43
CA ILE A 49 -3.32 1.33 -3.87
C ILE A 49 -2.78 0.23 -4.76
N ARG A 50 -3.65 -0.66 -5.21
CA ARG A 50 -3.24 -1.77 -6.07
C ARG A 50 -2.63 -1.28 -7.37
N SER A 51 -3.17 -0.23 -7.94
CA SER A 51 -2.66 0.32 -9.20
C SER A 51 -1.29 1.00 -9.02
N GLN A 52 -0.89 1.29 -7.79
CA GLN A 52 0.41 1.88 -7.49
C GLN A 52 1.50 0.82 -7.32
N ILE A 53 1.11 -0.43 -7.17
CA ILE A 53 2.07 -1.51 -6.98
C ILE A 53 2.85 -1.75 -8.27
N ARG A 54 4.16 -1.84 -8.15
CA ARG A 54 5.05 -2.03 -9.29
C ARG A 54 5.95 -3.24 -9.11
N ASP A 55 6.39 -3.78 -10.22
CA ASP A 55 7.40 -4.82 -10.22
C ASP A 55 8.78 -4.16 -10.07
N ALA A 56 9.50 -4.62 -9.10
CA ALA A 56 10.85 -4.10 -8.89
C ALA A 56 11.88 -4.84 -9.72
#